data_5bcfe1f4dda7f56abc3d6ac53bf9cd35
#
_entry.id   5bcfe1f4dda7f56abc3d6ac53bf9cd35
#
_cell.length_a   1.000
_cell.length_b   1.000
_cell.length_c   1.000
_cell.angle_alpha   90.00
_cell.angle_beta   90.00
_cell.angle_gamma   90.00
#
_symmetry.space_group_name_H-M   'P 1'
#
loop_
_entity.id
_entity.type
_entity.pdbx_description
1 polymer ?
#
loop_
_entity_poly.entity_id
_entity_poly.type
_entity_poly.pdbx_seq_one_letter_code
_entity_poly.pdbx_strand_id
1 'polypeptide(L)'
;MSLMLKLLATALLLSSFLQASTSNKDVEKFLEKSFSGNKNIIKLSVKVKQTIVLEKVKGWNAHIVSVDATVKAKQGSREVKQKMIWFSNGDTISPDLIDIKTGISFKESVAPSFELKYYKKENLIYGNADAAHRVAIFSDPLCPFCRNFVPSAINSMKKYPKKFAIYYYHFPLPSLHPAAVELVKAAVVAEMQGKKDVVLNLYKVEVDAKEKDVNKILAAFNKTMKTNVSPADLKSKSVLEHINSDLEIANNLMVNGTPTMFFDDKLDKTKRKFEKVK
;
A
#
# COMPACT_ATOMS: atom_id res chain seq x y z
N MET A 1 -10.11 -82.77 8.32
CA MET A 1 -10.10 -81.65 9.30
C MET A 1 -9.68 -80.41 8.56
N SER A 2 -10.67 -79.63 8.15
CA SER A 2 -10.43 -78.44 7.32
C SER A 2 -10.52 -77.20 8.21
N LEU A 3 -9.43 -76.48 8.31
CA LEU A 3 -9.34 -75.22 9.06
C LEU A 3 -9.76 -74.09 8.11
N MET A 4 -11.01 -73.63 8.24
CA MET A 4 -11.49 -72.46 7.53
C MET A 4 -10.91 -71.16 8.18
N LEU A 5 -9.97 -70.60 7.49
CA LEU A 5 -9.41 -69.31 7.85
C LEU A 5 -10.37 -68.20 7.39
N LYS A 6 -11.06 -67.55 8.33
CA LYS A 6 -11.89 -66.38 8.07
C LYS A 6 -11.01 -65.17 7.93
N LEU A 7 -10.79 -64.72 6.70
CA LEU A 7 -10.26 -63.40 6.42
C LEU A 7 -11.35 -62.32 6.70
N LEU A 8 -11.24 -61.63 7.81
CA LEU A 8 -11.96 -60.37 8.01
C LEU A 8 -11.22 -59.27 7.21
N ALA A 9 -11.76 -58.88 6.08
CA ALA A 9 -11.37 -57.71 5.35
C ALA A 9 -11.95 -56.49 6.08
N THR A 10 -11.17 -55.84 6.96
CA THR A 10 -11.46 -54.50 7.48
C THR A 10 -11.22 -53.49 6.38
N ALA A 11 -12.29 -53.12 5.67
CA ALA A 11 -12.28 -51.97 4.80
C ALA A 11 -12.12 -50.72 5.66
N LEU A 12 -10.89 -50.18 5.74
CA LEU A 12 -10.65 -48.82 6.22
C LEU A 12 -11.29 -47.88 5.20
N LEU A 13 -12.48 -47.41 5.50
CA LEU A 13 -13.06 -46.21 4.85
C LEU A 13 -12.20 -45.01 5.26
N LEU A 14 -11.17 -44.73 4.45
CA LEU A 14 -10.56 -43.40 4.43
C LEU A 14 -11.63 -42.44 3.90
N SER A 15 -12.44 -41.91 4.80
CA SER A 15 -13.23 -40.72 4.52
C SER A 15 -12.26 -39.57 4.36
N SER A 16 -11.72 -39.39 3.14
CA SER A 16 -11.12 -38.12 2.74
C SER A 16 -12.25 -37.10 2.83
N PHE A 17 -12.26 -36.37 3.94
CA PHE A 17 -13.01 -35.11 4.00
C PHE A 17 -12.43 -34.22 2.89
N LEU A 18 -13.02 -34.28 1.70
CA LEU A 18 -12.90 -33.25 0.70
C LEU A 18 -13.57 -32.01 1.34
N GLN A 19 -12.79 -31.25 2.11
CA GLN A 19 -13.21 -29.93 2.52
C GLN A 19 -13.39 -29.15 1.22
N ALA A 20 -14.64 -28.85 0.86
CA ALA A 20 -14.94 -28.02 -0.30
C ALA A 20 -14.19 -26.71 -0.12
N SER A 21 -13.10 -26.53 -0.86
CA SER A 21 -12.37 -25.28 -0.84
C SER A 21 -13.23 -24.24 -1.53
N THR A 22 -13.51 -23.13 -0.86
CA THR A 22 -14.18 -21.98 -1.49
C THR A 22 -13.45 -21.62 -2.79
N SER A 23 -14.16 -21.65 -3.90
CA SER A 23 -13.54 -21.31 -5.18
C SER A 23 -13.27 -19.79 -5.26
N ASN A 24 -12.26 -19.40 -6.01
CA ASN A 24 -12.00 -17.98 -6.28
C ASN A 24 -13.23 -17.27 -6.86
N LYS A 25 -14.01 -17.98 -7.69
CA LYS A 25 -15.27 -17.47 -8.27
C LYS A 25 -16.33 -17.16 -7.22
N ASP A 26 -16.42 -17.95 -6.16
CA ASP A 26 -17.40 -17.73 -5.10
C ASP A 26 -17.02 -16.51 -4.28
N VAL A 27 -15.72 -16.33 -3.99
CA VAL A 27 -15.19 -15.12 -3.34
C VAL A 27 -15.45 -13.88 -4.21
N GLU A 28 -15.14 -13.95 -5.51
CA GLU A 28 -15.38 -12.86 -6.47
C GLU A 28 -16.87 -12.48 -6.49
N LYS A 29 -17.77 -13.42 -6.68
CA LYS A 29 -19.23 -13.20 -6.72
C LYS A 29 -19.77 -12.59 -5.42
N PHE A 30 -19.32 -13.12 -4.26
CA PHE A 30 -19.73 -12.60 -2.97
C PHE A 30 -19.33 -11.13 -2.82
N LEU A 31 -18.08 -10.79 -3.14
CA LEU A 31 -17.57 -9.43 -3.01
C LEU A 31 -18.19 -8.48 -4.04
N GLU A 32 -18.39 -8.93 -5.28
CA GLU A 32 -19.13 -8.14 -6.29
C GLU A 32 -20.54 -7.80 -5.80
N LYS A 33 -21.27 -8.79 -5.27
CA LYS A 33 -22.60 -8.57 -4.69
C LYS A 33 -22.57 -7.61 -3.49
N SER A 34 -21.59 -7.78 -2.61
CA SER A 34 -21.45 -6.95 -1.40
C SER A 34 -21.15 -5.49 -1.74
N PHE A 35 -20.29 -5.24 -2.73
CA PHE A 35 -19.89 -3.88 -3.12
C PHE A 35 -20.91 -3.22 -4.05
N SER A 36 -21.63 -3.98 -4.88
CA SER A 36 -22.64 -3.45 -5.83
C SER A 36 -23.81 -2.74 -5.14
N GLY A 37 -24.03 -2.97 -3.84
CA GLY A 37 -25.01 -2.23 -3.04
C GLY A 37 -24.70 -0.74 -2.90
N ASN A 38 -23.49 -0.30 -3.19
CA ASN A 38 -23.10 1.11 -3.14
C ASN A 38 -23.55 1.84 -4.43
N LYS A 39 -24.58 2.70 -4.30
CA LYS A 39 -25.19 3.48 -5.41
C LYS A 39 -24.20 4.41 -6.16
N ASN A 40 -23.03 4.65 -5.60
CA ASN A 40 -21.98 5.44 -6.24
C ASN A 40 -21.10 4.63 -7.20
N ILE A 41 -21.18 3.29 -7.18
CA ILE A 41 -20.44 2.44 -8.10
C ILE A 41 -21.21 2.35 -9.43
N ILE A 42 -20.55 2.76 -10.52
CA ILE A 42 -21.06 2.70 -11.90
C ILE A 42 -20.67 1.37 -12.54
N LYS A 43 -19.42 0.97 -12.35
CA LYS A 43 -18.85 -0.28 -12.87
C LYS A 43 -17.98 -0.91 -11.78
N LEU A 44 -18.02 -2.23 -11.69
CA LEU A 44 -17.27 -2.97 -10.69
C LEU A 44 -16.69 -4.25 -11.34
N SER A 45 -15.46 -4.55 -11.00
CA SER A 45 -14.81 -5.83 -11.30
C SER A 45 -14.03 -6.26 -10.08
N VAL A 46 -14.28 -7.49 -9.63
CA VAL A 46 -13.55 -8.09 -8.51
C VAL A 46 -12.85 -9.33 -9.01
N LYS A 47 -11.54 -9.43 -8.77
CA LYS A 47 -10.72 -10.56 -9.20
C LYS A 47 -9.79 -11.05 -8.10
N VAL A 48 -9.85 -12.32 -7.76
CA VAL A 48 -8.86 -12.97 -6.92
C VAL A 48 -7.57 -13.11 -7.73
N LYS A 49 -6.50 -12.46 -7.25
CA LYS A 49 -5.17 -12.49 -7.87
C LYS A 49 -4.29 -13.61 -7.33
N GLN A 50 -4.49 -13.94 -6.06
CA GLN A 50 -3.71 -14.98 -5.38
C GLN A 50 -4.53 -15.57 -4.24
N THR A 51 -4.40 -16.88 -4.02
CA THR A 51 -4.91 -17.59 -2.86
C THR A 51 -3.74 -18.20 -2.10
N ILE A 52 -3.68 -17.97 -0.80
CA ILE A 52 -2.62 -18.42 0.10
C ILE A 52 -3.26 -19.27 1.18
N VAL A 53 -2.82 -20.52 1.31
CA VAL A 53 -3.24 -21.40 2.41
C VAL A 53 -2.63 -20.91 3.71
N LEU A 54 -3.43 -20.77 4.76
CA LEU A 54 -2.94 -20.36 6.07
C LEU A 54 -2.49 -21.59 6.88
N GLU A 55 -1.19 -21.82 6.96
CA GLU A 55 -0.64 -22.97 7.70
C GLU A 55 -1.01 -22.94 9.20
N LYS A 56 -1.07 -21.75 9.81
CA LYS A 56 -1.38 -21.58 11.23
C LYS A 56 -2.86 -21.71 11.57
N VAL A 57 -3.76 -21.64 10.59
CA VAL A 57 -5.21 -21.70 10.81
C VAL A 57 -5.80 -22.66 9.79
N LYS A 58 -5.85 -23.94 10.19
CA LYS A 58 -6.31 -25.03 9.31
C LYS A 58 -7.68 -24.74 8.68
N GLY A 59 -7.79 -25.01 7.39
CA GLY A 59 -9.01 -24.85 6.62
C GLY A 59 -9.28 -23.43 6.15
N TRP A 60 -8.44 -22.43 6.51
CA TRP A 60 -8.58 -21.07 6.03
C TRP A 60 -7.60 -20.74 4.93
N ASN A 61 -8.08 -20.00 3.94
CA ASN A 61 -7.30 -19.43 2.87
C ASN A 61 -7.38 -17.91 2.93
N ALA A 62 -6.28 -17.23 2.62
CA ALA A 62 -6.27 -15.81 2.36
C ALA A 62 -6.34 -15.55 0.85
N HIS A 63 -7.16 -14.61 0.43
CA HIS A 63 -7.33 -14.20 -0.95
C HIS A 63 -6.88 -12.76 -1.12
N ILE A 64 -5.88 -12.54 -1.97
CA ILE A 64 -5.50 -11.20 -2.44
C ILE A 64 -6.42 -10.87 -3.61
N VAL A 65 -7.29 -9.90 -3.39
CA VAL A 65 -8.36 -9.52 -4.32
C VAL A 65 -8.07 -8.14 -4.90
N SER A 66 -8.13 -8.01 -6.23
CA SER A 66 -8.17 -6.71 -6.92
C SER A 66 -9.62 -6.27 -7.09
N VAL A 67 -9.90 -5.03 -6.73
CA VAL A 67 -11.19 -4.37 -6.94
C VAL A 67 -10.95 -3.18 -7.85
N ASP A 68 -11.48 -3.24 -9.06
CA ASP A 68 -11.45 -2.18 -10.05
C ASP A 68 -12.87 -1.62 -10.20
N ALA A 69 -13.07 -0.35 -9.85
CA ALA A 69 -14.38 0.27 -9.88
C ALA A 69 -14.36 1.64 -10.54
N THR A 70 -15.42 1.95 -11.30
CA THR A 70 -15.73 3.31 -11.73
C THR A 70 -16.77 3.85 -10.76
N VAL A 71 -16.47 4.94 -10.08
CA VAL A 71 -17.36 5.55 -9.09
C VAL A 71 -17.77 6.96 -9.50
N LYS A 72 -19.01 7.35 -9.13
CA LYS A 72 -19.51 8.72 -9.32
C LYS A 72 -18.63 9.70 -8.56
N ALA A 73 -18.29 10.82 -9.19
CA ALA A 73 -17.61 11.96 -8.58
C ALA A 73 -18.50 13.20 -8.69
N LYS A 74 -18.15 14.28 -7.99
CA LYS A 74 -18.92 15.55 -8.08
C LYS A 74 -19.02 16.09 -9.51
N GLN A 75 -18.00 15.81 -10.33
CA GLN A 75 -17.99 16.09 -11.76
C GLN A 75 -17.55 14.81 -12.49
N GLY A 76 -18.49 14.13 -13.15
CA GLY A 76 -18.23 12.91 -13.92
C GLY A 76 -18.03 11.65 -13.08
N SER A 77 -17.04 10.88 -13.43
CA SER A 77 -16.67 9.62 -12.76
C SER A 77 -15.15 9.52 -12.57
N ARG A 78 -14.72 8.65 -11.67
CA ARG A 78 -13.31 8.34 -11.44
C ARG A 78 -13.09 6.83 -11.34
N GLU A 79 -11.95 6.38 -11.81
CA GLU A 79 -11.48 5.01 -11.61
C GLU A 79 -10.87 4.86 -10.21
N VAL A 80 -11.19 3.75 -9.57
CA VAL A 80 -10.65 3.32 -8.28
C VAL A 80 -10.10 1.92 -8.44
N LYS A 81 -8.82 1.74 -8.16
CA LYS A 81 -8.16 0.44 -8.13
C LYS A 81 -7.64 0.19 -6.73
N GLN A 82 -8.05 -0.92 -6.13
CA GLN A 82 -7.66 -1.26 -4.77
C GLN A 82 -7.39 -2.76 -4.66
N LYS A 83 -6.38 -3.13 -3.88
CA LYS A 83 -6.17 -4.51 -3.46
C LYS A 83 -6.61 -4.69 -2.01
N MET A 84 -7.19 -5.84 -1.73
CA MET A 84 -7.72 -6.20 -0.41
C MET A 84 -7.32 -7.64 -0.08
N ILE A 85 -7.25 -7.95 1.21
CA ILE A 85 -7.11 -9.33 1.69
C ILE A 85 -8.43 -9.72 2.34
N TRP A 86 -8.97 -10.85 1.89
CA TRP A 86 -10.11 -11.52 2.47
C TRP A 86 -9.76 -12.97 2.81
N PHE A 87 -10.47 -13.55 3.72
CA PHE A 87 -10.24 -14.92 4.17
C PHE A 87 -11.47 -15.77 3.92
N SER A 88 -11.29 -17.07 3.60
CA SER A 88 -12.41 -18.00 3.51
C SER A 88 -12.08 -19.35 4.11
N ASN A 89 -13.13 -20.05 4.59
CA ASN A 89 -13.11 -21.41 5.05
C ASN A 89 -14.42 -22.08 4.62
N GLY A 90 -14.37 -22.93 3.58
CA GLY A 90 -15.57 -23.53 3.01
C GLY A 90 -16.59 -22.47 2.60
N ASP A 91 -17.75 -22.42 3.28
CA ASP A 91 -18.86 -21.52 2.98
C ASP A 91 -18.78 -20.18 3.72
N THR A 92 -17.72 -19.94 4.47
CA THR A 92 -17.56 -18.75 5.29
C THR A 92 -16.50 -17.83 4.71
N ILE A 93 -16.78 -16.51 4.67
CA ILE A 93 -15.84 -15.46 4.30
C ILE A 93 -15.71 -14.42 5.43
N SER A 94 -14.49 -13.96 5.66
CA SER A 94 -14.20 -12.94 6.68
C SER A 94 -13.28 -11.84 6.12
N PRO A 95 -13.52 -10.57 6.45
CA PRO A 95 -12.63 -9.47 6.06
C PRO A 95 -11.33 -9.48 6.87
N ASP A 96 -11.27 -10.15 8.01
CA ASP A 96 -10.06 -10.28 8.83
C ASP A 96 -10.09 -11.54 9.69
N LEU A 97 -8.90 -12.06 10.01
CA LEU A 97 -8.67 -13.06 11.03
C LEU A 97 -7.61 -12.55 11.99
N ILE A 98 -7.87 -12.66 13.28
CA ILE A 98 -6.97 -12.17 14.35
C ILE A 98 -6.55 -13.35 15.21
N ASP A 99 -5.24 -13.49 15.41
CA ASP A 99 -4.69 -14.44 16.35
C ASP A 99 -5.05 -13.99 17.79
N ILE A 100 -5.84 -14.80 18.48
CA ILE A 100 -6.36 -14.43 19.81
C ILE A 100 -5.28 -14.31 20.89
N LYS A 101 -4.14 -15.00 20.72
CA LYS A 101 -3.05 -14.97 21.69
C LYS A 101 -2.17 -13.73 21.54
N THR A 102 -1.97 -13.30 20.29
CA THR A 102 -1.06 -12.19 19.97
C THR A 102 -1.78 -10.88 19.64
N GLY A 103 -3.08 -10.94 19.31
CA GLY A 103 -3.86 -9.81 18.83
C GLY A 103 -3.46 -9.38 17.39
N ILE A 104 -2.63 -10.16 16.72
CA ILE A 104 -2.10 -9.83 15.38
C ILE A 104 -3.03 -10.35 14.29
N SER A 105 -3.36 -9.49 13.32
CA SER A 105 -4.12 -9.89 12.13
C SER A 105 -3.29 -10.78 11.21
N PHE A 106 -3.89 -11.86 10.70
CA PHE A 106 -3.27 -12.72 9.71
C PHE A 106 -3.02 -12.02 8.35
N LYS A 107 -3.64 -10.86 8.11
CA LYS A 107 -3.27 -10.02 6.97
C LYS A 107 -1.79 -9.69 6.95
N GLU A 108 -1.16 -9.56 8.11
CA GLU A 108 0.27 -9.24 8.22
C GLU A 108 1.17 -10.34 7.64
N SER A 109 0.77 -11.59 7.80
CA SER A 109 1.54 -12.73 7.30
C SER A 109 1.43 -12.94 5.80
N VAL A 110 0.40 -12.36 5.16
CA VAL A 110 0.11 -12.50 3.73
C VAL A 110 0.21 -11.18 2.97
N ALA A 111 0.45 -10.06 3.66
CA ALA A 111 0.69 -8.76 3.03
C ALA A 111 1.95 -8.82 2.16
N PRO A 112 1.93 -8.18 0.98
CA PRO A 112 3.08 -8.11 0.11
C PRO A 112 4.30 -7.51 0.80
N SER A 113 5.47 -8.11 0.59
CA SER A 113 6.75 -7.53 1.00
C SER A 113 7.20 -6.47 -0.02
N PHE A 114 8.03 -5.54 0.43
CA PHE A 114 8.64 -4.54 -0.44
C PHE A 114 9.75 -5.20 -1.25
N GLU A 115 9.50 -5.43 -2.55
CA GLU A 115 10.44 -6.12 -3.42
C GLU A 115 11.60 -5.21 -3.85
N LEU A 116 12.79 -5.79 -4.12
CA LEU A 116 13.98 -5.04 -4.55
C LEU A 116 13.73 -4.14 -5.77
N LYS A 117 12.88 -4.57 -6.71
CA LYS A 117 12.51 -3.79 -7.91
C LYS A 117 11.81 -2.46 -7.61
N TYR A 118 11.28 -2.30 -6.39
CA TYR A 118 10.61 -1.07 -5.96
C TYR A 118 11.58 -0.02 -5.41
N TYR A 119 12.80 -0.41 -4.99
CA TYR A 119 13.83 0.52 -4.53
C TYR A 119 14.48 1.25 -5.71
N LYS A 120 13.76 2.23 -6.25
CA LYS A 120 14.22 2.99 -7.41
C LYS A 120 15.19 4.10 -6.99
N LYS A 121 16.16 4.38 -7.87
CA LYS A 121 17.18 5.42 -7.63
C LYS A 121 16.55 6.80 -7.41
N GLU A 122 15.53 7.12 -8.16
CA GLU A 122 14.79 8.38 -8.09
C GLU A 122 14.03 8.58 -6.77
N ASN A 123 13.70 7.49 -6.07
CA ASN A 123 13.05 7.57 -4.76
C ASN A 123 14.04 7.59 -3.59
N LEU A 124 15.35 7.37 -3.81
CA LEU A 124 16.38 7.44 -2.79
C LEU A 124 16.67 8.91 -2.44
N ILE A 125 16.18 9.36 -1.29
CA ILE A 125 16.33 10.76 -0.85
C ILE A 125 17.55 11.00 0.03
N TYR A 126 17.97 10.00 0.81
CA TYR A 126 19.15 10.08 1.68
C TYR A 126 19.82 8.73 1.85
N GLY A 127 21.13 8.76 2.17
CA GLY A 127 21.94 7.57 2.39
C GLY A 127 22.46 6.97 1.09
N ASN A 128 22.94 5.74 1.18
CA ASN A 128 23.45 4.97 0.05
C ASN A 128 22.58 3.73 -0.15
N ALA A 129 22.34 3.32 -1.40
CA ALA A 129 21.59 2.09 -1.72
C ALA A 129 22.18 0.83 -1.04
N ASP A 130 23.50 0.82 -0.78
CA ASP A 130 24.24 -0.25 -0.10
C ASP A 130 24.22 -0.13 1.44
N ALA A 131 23.44 0.79 2.01
CA ALA A 131 23.33 0.94 3.46
C ALA A 131 22.78 -0.34 4.11
N ALA A 132 23.11 -0.54 5.39
CA ALA A 132 22.73 -1.74 6.13
C ALA A 132 21.22 -1.97 6.21
N HIS A 133 20.44 -0.89 6.23
CA HIS A 133 18.97 -0.94 6.32
C HIS A 133 18.32 -0.09 5.25
N ARG A 134 17.27 -0.62 4.63
CA ARG A 134 16.42 0.12 3.68
C ARG A 134 15.11 0.51 4.35
N VAL A 135 14.76 1.78 4.22
CA VAL A 135 13.50 2.33 4.75
C VAL A 135 12.72 2.97 3.60
N ALA A 136 11.53 2.46 3.33
CA ALA A 136 10.63 3.04 2.35
C ALA A 136 9.46 3.73 3.06
N ILE A 137 9.16 4.98 2.68
CA ILE A 137 8.15 5.83 3.31
C ILE A 137 7.15 6.29 2.26
N PHE A 138 5.88 5.90 2.40
CA PHE A 138 4.76 6.45 1.63
C PHE A 138 4.10 7.54 2.44
N SER A 139 3.99 8.73 1.86
CA SER A 139 3.54 9.89 2.63
C SER A 139 2.83 10.96 1.80
N ASP A 140 1.93 11.68 2.47
CA ASP A 140 1.22 12.84 1.97
C ASP A 140 1.72 14.09 2.71
N PRO A 141 2.19 15.13 2.00
CA PRO A 141 2.78 16.31 2.63
C PRO A 141 1.80 17.15 3.45
N LEU A 142 0.49 17.01 3.22
CA LEU A 142 -0.55 17.72 3.94
C LEU A 142 -1.26 16.89 5.00
N CYS A 143 -0.93 15.60 5.12
CA CYS A 143 -1.45 14.77 6.18
C CYS A 143 -0.86 15.18 7.54
N PRO A 144 -1.68 15.53 8.56
CA PRO A 144 -1.20 15.97 9.88
C PRO A 144 -0.27 14.95 10.54
N PHE A 145 -0.59 13.65 10.46
CA PHE A 145 0.26 12.59 11.01
C PHE A 145 1.62 12.52 10.31
N CYS A 146 1.66 12.75 8.98
CA CYS A 146 2.90 12.78 8.22
C CYS A 146 3.75 13.99 8.60
N ARG A 147 3.15 15.18 8.69
CA ARG A 147 3.85 16.43 9.08
C ARG A 147 4.50 16.30 10.45
N ASN A 148 3.84 15.68 11.40
CA ASN A 148 4.37 15.50 12.75
C ASN A 148 5.48 14.44 12.84
N PHE A 149 5.39 13.38 12.04
CA PHE A 149 6.25 12.21 12.22
C PHE A 149 7.39 12.13 11.19
N VAL A 150 7.08 12.25 9.88
CA VAL A 150 8.02 11.89 8.80
C VAL A 150 9.28 12.75 8.80
N PRO A 151 9.23 14.10 8.96
CA PRO A 151 10.44 14.92 9.02
C PRO A 151 11.36 14.53 10.17
N SER A 152 10.81 14.23 11.33
CA SER A 152 11.58 13.80 12.51
C SER A 152 12.25 12.43 12.27
N ALA A 153 11.53 11.48 11.70
CA ALA A 153 12.05 10.16 11.36
C ALA A 153 13.20 10.26 10.34
N ILE A 154 13.00 11.00 9.24
CA ILE A 154 14.03 11.24 8.22
C ILE A 154 15.26 11.91 8.85
N ASN A 155 15.09 13.00 9.60
CA ASN A 155 16.22 13.71 10.23
C ASN A 155 16.98 12.84 11.23
N SER A 156 16.30 11.91 11.88
CA SER A 156 16.93 10.95 12.79
C SER A 156 17.81 9.94 12.05
N MET A 157 17.31 9.39 10.94
CA MET A 157 18.04 8.40 10.13
C MET A 157 19.13 9.04 9.25
N LYS A 158 18.88 10.25 8.72
CA LYS A 158 19.83 11.02 7.88
C LYS A 158 21.20 11.21 8.54
N LYS A 159 21.28 11.18 9.88
CA LYS A 159 22.52 11.28 10.63
C LYS A 159 23.44 10.06 10.44
N TYR A 160 22.91 8.97 9.92
CA TYR A 160 23.61 7.68 9.78
C TYR A 160 23.54 7.16 8.33
N PRO A 161 24.15 7.86 7.35
CA PRO A 161 23.98 7.55 5.92
C PRO A 161 24.53 6.18 5.51
N LYS A 162 25.45 5.60 6.28
CA LYS A 162 25.92 4.22 6.07
C LYS A 162 25.00 3.16 6.66
N LYS A 163 24.12 3.56 7.60
CA LYS A 163 23.16 2.65 8.22
C LYS A 163 21.83 2.63 7.47
N PHE A 164 21.37 3.77 6.93
CA PHE A 164 20.05 3.90 6.34
C PHE A 164 20.09 4.39 4.89
N ALA A 165 19.48 3.64 4.00
CA ALA A 165 19.00 4.10 2.70
C ALA A 165 17.53 4.48 2.84
N ILE A 166 17.19 5.76 2.66
CA ILE A 166 15.83 6.27 2.86
C ILE A 166 15.21 6.54 1.50
N TYR A 167 14.15 5.78 1.18
CA TYR A 167 13.36 5.90 -0.03
C TYR A 167 12.03 6.54 0.29
N TYR A 168 11.61 7.51 -0.52
CA TYR A 168 10.36 8.24 -0.34
C TYR A 168 9.45 8.08 -1.55
N TYR A 169 8.19 7.78 -1.30
CA TYR A 169 7.15 7.58 -2.30
C TYR A 169 6.03 8.57 -2.04
N HIS A 170 5.71 9.35 -3.05
CA HIS A 170 4.60 10.30 -2.97
C HIS A 170 3.27 9.56 -2.98
N PHE A 171 2.48 9.74 -1.93
CA PHE A 171 1.18 9.12 -1.78
C PHE A 171 0.14 10.15 -1.35
N PRO A 172 -0.25 11.10 -2.25
CA PRO A 172 -1.25 12.11 -1.94
C PRO A 172 -2.62 11.48 -1.75
N LEU A 173 -3.40 12.00 -0.82
CA LEU A 173 -4.77 11.57 -0.50
C LEU A 173 -5.78 12.59 -1.05
N PRO A 174 -6.12 12.58 -2.34
CA PRO A 174 -6.87 13.67 -3.01
C PRO A 174 -8.26 13.91 -2.43
N SER A 175 -8.89 12.91 -1.84
CA SER A 175 -10.20 13.06 -1.19
C SER A 175 -10.11 13.84 0.12
N LEU A 176 -8.97 13.75 0.82
CA LEU A 176 -8.71 14.45 2.09
C LEU A 176 -7.93 15.74 1.88
N HIS A 177 -6.94 15.71 1.00
CA HIS A 177 -5.99 16.81 0.76
C HIS A 177 -5.84 17.07 -0.76
N PRO A 178 -6.83 17.69 -1.41
CA PRO A 178 -6.77 17.97 -2.86
C PRO A 178 -5.49 18.69 -3.28
N ALA A 179 -5.01 19.64 -2.51
CA ALA A 179 -3.79 20.40 -2.80
C ALA A 179 -2.52 19.53 -2.81
N ALA A 180 -2.50 18.39 -2.10
CA ALA A 180 -1.35 17.50 -2.06
C ALA A 180 -0.99 16.94 -3.45
N VAL A 181 -1.97 16.78 -4.34
CA VAL A 181 -1.75 16.25 -5.70
C VAL A 181 -0.81 17.15 -6.49
N GLU A 182 -1.04 18.46 -6.46
CA GLU A 182 -0.21 19.39 -7.20
C GLU A 182 1.12 19.66 -6.46
N LEU A 183 1.13 19.61 -5.13
CA LEU A 183 2.36 19.73 -4.34
C LEU A 183 3.34 18.59 -4.62
N VAL A 184 2.88 17.34 -4.70
CA VAL A 184 3.78 16.21 -4.98
C VAL A 184 4.32 16.26 -6.41
N LYS A 185 3.52 16.70 -7.40
CA LYS A 185 4.01 16.94 -8.76
C LYS A 185 5.08 18.03 -8.77
N ALA A 186 4.86 19.16 -8.07
CA ALA A 186 5.83 20.22 -7.97
C ALA A 186 7.12 19.77 -7.26
N ALA A 187 7.02 18.90 -6.25
CA ALA A 187 8.17 18.28 -5.60
C ALA A 187 9.01 17.46 -6.59
N VAL A 188 8.37 16.59 -7.37
CA VAL A 188 9.06 15.80 -8.41
C VAL A 188 9.74 16.70 -9.44
N VAL A 189 9.09 17.79 -9.89
CA VAL A 189 9.73 18.78 -10.78
C VAL A 189 11.00 19.36 -10.13
N ALA A 190 10.91 19.77 -8.88
CA ALA A 190 12.05 20.35 -8.18
C ALA A 190 13.20 19.34 -7.98
N GLU A 191 12.88 18.06 -7.70
CA GLU A 191 13.85 16.98 -7.59
C GLU A 191 14.54 16.72 -8.93
N MET A 192 13.79 16.66 -10.03
CA MET A 192 14.34 16.51 -11.38
C MET A 192 15.24 17.69 -11.80
N GLN A 193 14.97 18.89 -11.26
CA GLN A 193 15.81 20.06 -11.42
C GLN A 193 17.05 20.05 -10.48
N GLY A 194 17.25 18.99 -9.71
CA GLY A 194 18.40 18.82 -8.81
C GLY A 194 18.29 19.58 -7.48
N LYS A 195 17.10 20.09 -7.11
CA LYS A 195 16.87 20.74 -5.82
C LYS A 195 17.10 19.73 -4.68
N LYS A 196 17.83 20.18 -3.66
CA LYS A 196 18.13 19.35 -2.49
C LYS A 196 17.06 19.50 -1.39
N ASP A 197 16.95 18.48 -0.55
CA ASP A 197 16.07 18.46 0.63
C ASP A 197 14.59 18.75 0.29
N VAL A 198 14.14 18.40 -0.93
CA VAL A 198 12.78 18.71 -1.40
C VAL A 198 11.75 18.09 -0.46
N VAL A 199 11.87 16.79 -0.15
CA VAL A 199 10.93 16.08 0.73
C VAL A 199 10.82 16.74 2.10
N LEU A 200 11.93 17.09 2.75
CA LEU A 200 11.88 17.74 4.07
C LEU A 200 11.26 19.15 4.02
N ASN A 201 11.52 19.90 2.96
CA ASN A 201 10.95 21.23 2.78
C ASN A 201 9.48 21.17 2.34
N LEU A 202 9.05 20.09 1.67
CA LEU A 202 7.67 19.89 1.26
C LEU A 202 6.70 19.93 2.45
N TYR A 203 7.10 19.41 3.61
CA TYR A 203 6.32 19.48 4.84
C TYR A 203 6.20 20.89 5.45
N LYS A 204 7.02 21.85 4.99
CA LYS A 204 6.99 23.25 5.43
C LYS A 204 6.12 24.13 4.55
N VAL A 205 5.59 23.58 3.44
CA VAL A 205 4.70 24.35 2.56
C VAL A 205 3.39 24.63 3.27
N GLU A 206 3.06 25.90 3.42
CA GLU A 206 1.84 26.37 4.04
C GLU A 206 0.80 26.68 2.96
N VAL A 207 -0.16 25.78 2.81
CA VAL A 207 -1.32 25.90 1.92
C VAL A 207 -2.50 25.17 2.54
N ASP A 208 -3.71 25.67 2.28
CA ASP A 208 -4.91 24.94 2.70
C ASP A 208 -4.97 23.57 2.00
N ALA A 209 -5.14 22.50 2.78
CA ALA A 209 -5.23 21.15 2.24
C ALA A 209 -6.41 20.97 1.26
N LYS A 210 -7.43 21.82 1.33
CA LYS A 210 -8.60 21.83 0.44
C LYS A 210 -8.44 22.76 -0.77
N GLU A 211 -7.33 23.52 -0.88
CA GLU A 211 -7.08 24.40 -2.02
C GLU A 211 -7.06 23.59 -3.34
N LYS A 212 -7.61 24.17 -4.38
CA LYS A 212 -7.70 23.58 -5.72
C LYS A 212 -7.12 24.47 -6.81
N ASP A 213 -6.89 25.73 -6.49
CA ASP A 213 -6.24 26.66 -7.41
C ASP A 213 -4.75 26.33 -7.50
N VAL A 214 -4.36 25.79 -8.66
CA VAL A 214 -2.98 25.37 -8.93
C VAL A 214 -1.99 26.53 -8.75
N ASN A 215 -2.38 27.75 -9.13
CA ASN A 215 -1.49 28.90 -9.02
C ASN A 215 -1.23 29.26 -7.56
N LYS A 216 -2.24 29.19 -6.68
CA LYS A 216 -2.06 29.42 -5.24
C LYS A 216 -1.20 28.33 -4.60
N ILE A 217 -1.42 27.07 -4.99
CA ILE A 217 -0.62 25.93 -4.50
C ILE A 217 0.83 26.13 -4.91
N LEU A 218 1.09 26.46 -6.19
CA LEU A 218 2.45 26.69 -6.69
C LEU A 218 3.10 27.94 -6.10
N ALA A 219 2.36 29.00 -5.82
CA ALA A 219 2.88 30.18 -5.15
C ALA A 219 3.43 29.84 -3.75
N ALA A 220 2.69 29.05 -2.96
CA ALA A 220 3.13 28.56 -1.65
C ALA A 220 4.33 27.62 -1.77
N PHE A 221 4.31 26.69 -2.72
CA PHE A 221 5.42 25.77 -2.99
C PHE A 221 6.69 26.52 -3.40
N ASN A 222 6.60 27.37 -4.42
CA ASN A 222 7.74 28.12 -4.95
C ASN A 222 8.37 29.04 -3.92
N LYS A 223 7.54 29.71 -3.08
CA LYS A 223 8.01 30.52 -1.95
C LYS A 223 8.87 29.68 -0.99
N THR A 224 8.36 28.51 -0.60
CA THR A 224 9.04 27.63 0.38
C THR A 224 10.30 27.00 -0.21
N MET A 225 10.20 26.51 -1.46
CA MET A 225 11.30 25.81 -2.13
C MET A 225 12.32 26.73 -2.77
N LYS A 226 11.98 28.02 -2.95
CA LYS A 226 12.77 28.99 -3.74
C LYS A 226 12.98 28.43 -5.17
N THR A 227 11.88 28.15 -5.85
CA THR A 227 11.79 27.61 -7.21
C THR A 227 10.80 28.44 -8.04
N ASN A 228 10.71 28.14 -9.34
CA ASN A 228 9.77 28.76 -10.28
C ASN A 228 8.99 27.69 -11.05
N VAL A 229 8.50 26.65 -10.36
CA VAL A 229 7.69 25.61 -10.97
C VAL A 229 6.39 26.22 -11.50
N SER A 230 6.07 25.93 -12.75
CA SER A 230 4.86 26.41 -13.45
C SER A 230 3.79 25.31 -13.57
N PRO A 231 2.52 25.69 -13.85
CA PRO A 231 1.47 24.71 -14.10
C PRO A 231 1.76 23.79 -15.31
N ALA A 232 2.56 24.23 -16.27
CA ALA A 232 2.97 23.44 -17.43
C ALA A 232 3.92 22.32 -17.02
N ASP A 233 4.86 22.58 -16.10
CA ASP A 233 5.84 21.59 -15.62
C ASP A 233 5.15 20.39 -14.97
N LEU A 234 4.03 20.61 -14.26
CA LEU A 234 3.26 19.56 -13.58
C LEU A 234 2.65 18.54 -14.54
N LYS A 235 2.51 18.89 -15.81
CA LYS A 235 1.92 18.05 -16.86
C LYS A 235 2.95 17.29 -17.67
N SER A 236 4.24 17.47 -17.39
CA SER A 236 5.28 16.76 -18.10
C SER A 236 5.15 15.24 -17.94
N LYS A 237 5.43 14.51 -18.99
CA LYS A 237 5.31 13.04 -19.03
C LYS A 237 6.12 12.39 -17.91
N SER A 238 7.36 12.85 -17.69
CA SER A 238 8.25 12.32 -16.66
C SER A 238 7.72 12.50 -15.26
N VAL A 239 7.11 13.65 -14.94
CA VAL A 239 6.48 13.90 -13.63
C VAL A 239 5.29 12.98 -13.41
N LEU A 240 4.44 12.83 -14.42
CA LEU A 240 3.26 11.96 -14.32
C LEU A 240 3.67 10.49 -14.21
N GLU A 241 4.70 10.04 -14.94
CA GLU A 241 5.23 8.68 -14.85
C GLU A 241 5.81 8.39 -13.47
N HIS A 242 6.55 9.35 -12.86
CA HIS A 242 7.08 9.20 -11.51
C HIS A 242 5.96 9.01 -10.49
N ILE A 243 4.98 9.91 -10.46
CA ILE A 243 3.84 9.83 -9.53
C ILE A 243 3.03 8.55 -9.76
N ASN A 244 2.75 8.19 -11.01
CA ASN A 244 2.02 6.95 -11.31
C ASN A 244 2.78 5.72 -10.85
N SER A 245 4.12 5.72 -10.97
CA SER A 245 4.97 4.65 -10.46
C SER A 245 4.86 4.52 -8.94
N ASP A 246 4.91 5.63 -8.20
CA ASP A 246 4.77 5.61 -6.74
C ASP A 246 3.39 5.06 -6.32
N LEU A 247 2.32 5.50 -6.98
CA LEU A 247 0.96 5.05 -6.73
C LEU A 247 0.76 3.58 -7.10
N GLU A 248 1.38 3.10 -8.18
CA GLU A 248 1.34 1.69 -8.57
C GLU A 248 2.05 0.81 -7.54
N ILE A 249 3.24 1.20 -7.07
CA ILE A 249 3.97 0.51 -6.02
C ILE A 249 3.12 0.48 -4.74
N ALA A 250 2.54 1.61 -4.35
CA ALA A 250 1.65 1.69 -3.19
C ALA A 250 0.46 0.72 -3.30
N ASN A 251 -0.18 0.66 -4.47
CA ASN A 251 -1.29 -0.26 -4.73
C ASN A 251 -0.82 -1.74 -4.68
N ASN A 252 0.36 -2.04 -5.23
CA ASN A 252 0.93 -3.38 -5.20
C ASN A 252 1.22 -3.84 -3.77
N LEU A 253 1.64 -2.92 -2.91
CA LEU A 253 1.93 -3.15 -1.50
C LEU A 253 0.71 -2.97 -0.58
N MET A 254 -0.48 -2.70 -1.14
CA MET A 254 -1.72 -2.44 -0.39
C MET A 254 -1.61 -1.29 0.62
N VAL A 255 -0.85 -0.26 0.27
CA VAL A 255 -0.78 0.96 1.09
C VAL A 255 -2.12 1.68 1.03
N ASN A 256 -2.77 1.83 2.20
CA ASN A 256 -4.12 2.39 2.31
C ASN A 256 -4.16 3.73 3.08
N GLY A 257 -3.01 4.21 3.53
CA GLY A 257 -2.94 5.46 4.32
C GLY A 257 -1.52 5.90 4.57
N THR A 258 -1.40 7.08 5.16
CA THR A 258 -0.12 7.75 5.41
C THR A 258 0.04 8.18 6.86
N PRO A 259 1.27 8.16 7.40
CA PRO A 259 2.45 7.58 6.80
C PRO A 259 2.44 6.05 6.86
N THR A 260 2.87 5.38 5.79
CA THR A 260 3.18 3.94 5.80
C THR A 260 4.67 3.74 5.61
N MET A 261 5.27 2.87 6.42
CA MET A 261 6.70 2.59 6.37
C MET A 261 6.98 1.11 6.19
N PHE A 262 7.98 0.82 5.36
CA PHE A 262 8.61 -0.50 5.28
C PHE A 262 10.04 -0.38 5.80
N PHE A 263 10.44 -1.35 6.58
CA PHE A 263 11.79 -1.47 7.12
C PHE A 263 12.34 -2.85 6.73
N ASP A 264 13.45 -2.87 6.01
CA ASP A 264 14.05 -4.07 5.47
C ASP A 264 13.02 -4.99 4.82
N ASP A 265 12.35 -4.44 3.81
CA ASP A 265 11.38 -5.10 2.94
C ASP A 265 10.02 -5.46 3.61
N LYS A 266 9.87 -5.26 4.92
CA LYS A 266 8.66 -5.61 5.67
C LYS A 266 7.92 -4.38 6.19
N LEU A 267 6.60 -4.45 6.14
CA LEU A 267 5.74 -3.40 6.72
C LEU A 267 6.10 -3.18 8.20
N ASP A 268 6.44 -1.94 8.54
CA ASP A 268 6.69 -1.51 9.92
C ASP A 268 5.45 -0.81 10.49
N LYS A 269 4.60 -1.55 11.17
CA LYS A 269 3.40 -1.01 11.83
C LYS A 269 3.72 -0.02 12.93
N THR A 270 4.84 -0.20 13.61
CA THR A 270 5.28 0.73 14.66
C THR A 270 5.81 2.03 14.09
N LYS A 271 6.28 1.98 12.83
CA LYS A 271 7.00 3.06 12.15
C LYS A 271 8.27 3.50 12.90
N ARG A 272 8.77 2.69 13.84
CA ARG A 272 9.88 3.01 14.74
C ARG A 272 10.98 1.94 14.78
N LYS A 273 10.95 0.94 13.89
CA LYS A 273 12.02 -0.08 13.87
C LYS A 273 13.40 0.53 13.67
N PHE A 274 13.50 1.62 12.90
CA PHE A 274 14.76 2.33 12.70
C PHE A 274 15.37 2.86 14.00
N GLU A 275 14.58 3.09 15.05
CA GLU A 275 15.08 3.55 16.36
C GLU A 275 15.87 2.48 17.10
N LYS A 276 15.56 1.20 16.82
CA LYS A 276 16.19 0.04 17.49
C LYS A 276 17.56 -0.32 16.93
N VAL A 277 17.93 0.23 15.76
CA VAL A 277 19.16 -0.11 15.02
C VAL A 277 20.07 1.11 14.79
N LYS A 278 19.82 2.19 15.51
CA LYS A 278 20.65 3.41 15.48
C LYS A 278 22.05 3.20 16.06
#